data_aa841421066d77595a61ea746111e671
#
_entry.id   aa841421066d77595a61ea746111e671
#
_cell.length_a   1.000
_cell.length_b   1.000
_cell.length_c   1.000
_cell.angle_alpha   90.00
_cell.angle_beta   90.00
_cell.angle_gamma   90.00
#
_symmetry.space_group_name_H-M   'P 1'
#
loop_
_entity.id
_entity.type
_entity.pdbx_description
1 polymer ?
#
loop_
_entity_poly.entity_id
_entity_poly.type
_entity_poly.pdbx_seq_one_letter_code
_entity_poly.pdbx_strand_id
1 'polypeptide(L)'
;GSIALKGNTLSSDNITIEPEKRTISLAFQENSLFPHYTVKKNILLGAERNEIKKDKSINFEELINLLDISHILNKFPHEISAGEAQRASLARSLITKPDLLLLDEPLSNVDQSFKEEIQEKLKKILKNSKITTIIVTHDSYEAFYLGSKCGIILNQELKQFDDPYNLSLIHI
;
A
#
# COMPACT_ATOMS: atom_id res chain seq x y z
N GLY A 1 -18.29 -14.29 -10.55
CA GLY A 1 -18.17 -13.67 -9.21
C GLY A 1 -18.39 -12.16 -9.24
N SER A 2 -18.51 -11.52 -8.07
CA SER A 2 -18.70 -10.07 -7.99
C SER A 2 -17.79 -9.45 -6.95
N ILE A 3 -17.39 -8.20 -7.20
CA ILE A 3 -16.60 -7.37 -6.29
C ILE A 3 -17.37 -6.09 -6.03
N ALA A 4 -17.59 -5.77 -4.77
CA ALA A 4 -18.22 -4.52 -4.35
C ALA A 4 -17.36 -3.80 -3.28
N LEU A 5 -17.36 -2.48 -3.30
CA LEU A 5 -16.69 -1.64 -2.31
C LEU A 5 -17.68 -0.58 -1.82
N LYS A 6 -17.89 -0.50 -0.50
CA LYS A 6 -18.84 0.43 0.14
C LYS A 6 -20.25 0.37 -0.49
N GLY A 7 -20.71 -0.83 -0.84
CA GLY A 7 -22.03 -1.05 -1.45
C GLY A 7 -22.10 -0.79 -2.96
N ASN A 8 -21.04 -0.28 -3.58
CA ASN A 8 -20.98 -0.08 -5.03
C ASN A 8 -20.33 -1.28 -5.71
N THR A 9 -21.02 -1.88 -6.69
CA THR A 9 -20.45 -2.97 -7.48
C THR A 9 -19.36 -2.43 -8.40
N LEU A 10 -18.15 -2.97 -8.27
CA LEU A 10 -17.00 -2.62 -9.10
C LEU A 10 -16.84 -3.57 -10.30
N SER A 11 -17.21 -4.84 -10.09
CA SER A 11 -17.15 -5.86 -11.12
C SER A 11 -18.19 -6.95 -10.84
N SER A 12 -18.86 -7.42 -11.87
CA SER A 12 -19.77 -8.56 -11.88
C SER A 12 -19.88 -9.09 -13.31
N ASP A 13 -20.70 -10.10 -13.54
CA ASP A 13 -20.87 -10.68 -14.87
C ASP A 13 -21.34 -9.65 -15.93
N ASN A 14 -22.06 -8.60 -15.50
CA ASN A 14 -22.63 -7.58 -16.37
C ASN A 14 -22.04 -6.16 -16.17
N ILE A 15 -21.18 -5.95 -15.17
CA ILE A 15 -20.66 -4.63 -14.81
C ILE A 15 -19.15 -4.74 -14.61
N THR A 16 -18.40 -3.84 -15.25
CA THR A 16 -16.97 -3.63 -14.97
C THR A 16 -16.70 -2.14 -14.97
N ILE A 17 -16.38 -1.59 -13.79
CA ILE A 17 -15.94 -0.21 -13.68
C ILE A 17 -14.47 -0.14 -14.08
N GLU A 18 -14.13 0.82 -14.93
CA GLU A 18 -12.75 1.09 -15.36
C GLU A 18 -11.83 1.31 -14.15
N PRO A 19 -10.60 0.77 -14.16
CA PRO A 19 -9.68 0.85 -13.02
C PRO A 19 -9.46 2.26 -12.49
N GLU A 20 -9.34 3.25 -13.38
CA GLU A 20 -9.12 4.66 -13.04
C GLU A 20 -10.31 5.34 -12.34
N LYS A 21 -11.49 4.77 -12.45
CA LYS A 21 -12.72 5.23 -11.76
C LYS A 21 -12.92 4.57 -10.40
N ARG A 22 -12.07 3.60 -10.05
CA ARG A 22 -12.13 2.92 -8.75
C ARG A 22 -11.33 3.72 -7.73
N THR A 23 -11.86 3.85 -6.53
CA THR A 23 -11.15 4.44 -5.39
C THR A 23 -10.25 3.41 -4.70
N ILE A 24 -9.50 2.67 -5.50
CA ILE A 24 -8.56 1.61 -5.07
C ILE A 24 -7.16 2.00 -5.53
N SER A 25 -6.20 1.88 -4.64
CA SER A 25 -4.77 1.98 -4.97
C SER A 25 -4.08 0.64 -4.74
N LEU A 26 -3.09 0.35 -5.58
CA LEU A 26 -2.30 -0.86 -5.52
C LEU A 26 -0.82 -0.49 -5.57
N ALA A 27 -0.06 -1.01 -4.61
CA ALA A 27 1.40 -1.01 -4.66
C ALA A 27 1.87 -2.46 -4.89
N PHE A 28 2.52 -2.68 -6.03
CA PHE A 28 3.08 -3.97 -6.40
C PHE A 28 4.44 -4.21 -5.71
N GLN A 29 4.83 -5.46 -5.58
CA GLN A 29 6.14 -5.87 -5.11
C GLN A 29 7.27 -5.29 -5.98
N GLU A 30 7.11 -5.33 -7.31
CA GLU A 30 8.03 -4.68 -8.23
C GLU A 30 7.76 -3.18 -8.29
N ASN A 31 8.85 -2.40 -8.33
CA ASN A 31 8.75 -0.94 -8.39
C ASN A 31 8.13 -0.50 -9.71
N SER A 32 6.89 -0.05 -9.63
CA SER A 32 6.11 0.41 -10.78
C SER A 32 6.24 1.92 -11.04
N LEU A 33 7.38 2.53 -10.64
CA LEU A 33 7.64 3.94 -10.91
C LEU A 33 7.87 4.19 -12.40
N PHE A 34 7.33 5.29 -12.90
CA PHE A 34 7.54 5.72 -14.29
C PHE A 34 8.97 6.21 -14.46
N PRO A 35 9.81 5.57 -15.33
CA PRO A 35 11.24 5.85 -15.40
C PRO A 35 11.58 7.26 -15.91
N HIS A 36 10.67 7.89 -16.66
CA HIS A 36 10.82 9.22 -17.25
C HIS A 36 10.31 10.36 -16.34
N TYR A 37 9.86 10.05 -15.14
CA TYR A 37 9.44 11.03 -14.15
C TYR A 37 10.34 10.97 -12.92
N THR A 38 10.58 12.12 -12.30
CA THR A 38 11.22 12.19 -10.99
C THR A 38 10.36 11.49 -9.93
N VAL A 39 10.95 11.14 -8.79
CA VAL A 39 10.24 10.56 -7.65
C VAL A 39 9.06 11.46 -7.23
N LYS A 40 9.29 12.76 -7.09
CA LYS A 40 8.23 13.73 -6.77
C LYS A 40 7.07 13.66 -7.75
N LYS A 41 7.35 13.66 -9.05
CA LYS A 41 6.31 13.60 -10.08
C LYS A 41 5.59 12.26 -10.07
N ASN A 42 6.31 11.16 -9.85
CA ASN A 42 5.70 9.85 -9.68
C ASN A 42 4.67 9.81 -8.54
N ILE A 43 5.01 10.37 -7.38
CA ILE A 43 4.13 10.40 -6.22
C ILE A 43 2.88 11.25 -6.52
N LEU A 44 3.07 12.43 -7.09
CA LEU A 44 1.97 13.38 -7.33
C LEU A 44 1.03 12.97 -8.47
N LEU A 45 1.46 12.12 -9.41
CA LEU A 45 0.62 11.65 -10.52
C LEU A 45 -0.72 11.06 -10.06
N GLY A 46 -0.71 10.34 -8.95
CA GLY A 46 -1.92 9.78 -8.37
C GLY A 46 -2.89 10.86 -7.85
N ALA A 47 -2.34 11.93 -7.27
CA ALA A 47 -3.13 13.04 -6.74
C ALA A 47 -3.71 13.94 -7.84
N GLU A 48 -2.97 14.13 -8.95
CA GLU A 48 -3.41 14.97 -10.08
C GLU A 48 -4.56 14.34 -10.89
N ARG A 49 -4.59 13.02 -11.00
CA ARG A 49 -5.62 12.30 -11.78
C ARG A 49 -6.96 12.18 -11.10
N ASN A 50 -6.95 12.21 -9.80
CA ASN A 50 -8.19 12.20 -9.05
C ASN A 50 -8.58 13.65 -8.80
N GLU A 51 -9.71 14.10 -9.34
CA GLU A 51 -10.45 15.26 -8.84
C GLU A 51 -10.89 15.07 -7.38
N ILE A 52 -10.09 14.31 -6.63
CA ILE A 52 -10.30 13.97 -5.24
C ILE A 52 -10.23 15.29 -4.49
N LYS A 53 -11.38 15.66 -3.97
CA LYS A 53 -11.60 16.74 -3.04
C LYS A 53 -10.33 17.01 -2.24
N LYS A 54 -9.78 18.21 -2.39
CA LYS A 54 -8.56 18.72 -1.71
C LYS A 54 -8.54 18.43 -0.20
N ASP A 55 -9.68 18.17 0.37
CA ASP A 55 -9.94 17.89 1.79
C ASP A 55 -9.58 16.46 2.24
N LYS A 56 -9.23 15.54 1.31
CA LYS A 56 -8.99 14.12 1.64
C LYS A 56 -7.56 13.64 1.43
N SER A 57 -6.68 14.42 0.83
CA SER A 57 -5.30 14.00 0.60
C SER A 57 -4.51 13.91 1.91
N ILE A 58 -3.63 12.92 2.01
CA ILE A 58 -2.59 12.89 3.03
C ILE A 58 -1.64 14.05 2.73
N ASN A 59 -1.15 14.73 3.76
CA ASN A 59 -0.19 15.81 3.57
C ASN A 59 1.09 15.26 2.93
N PHE A 60 1.48 15.83 1.79
CA PHE A 60 2.63 15.39 1.02
C PHE A 60 3.93 15.45 1.83
N GLU A 61 4.19 16.56 2.52
CA GLU A 61 5.39 16.75 3.32
C GLU A 61 5.46 15.76 4.50
N GLU A 62 4.33 15.52 5.16
CA GLU A 62 4.23 14.54 6.23
C GLU A 62 4.54 13.13 5.70
N LEU A 63 3.95 12.75 4.56
CA LEU A 63 4.14 11.44 3.95
C LEU A 63 5.59 11.19 3.54
N ILE A 64 6.24 12.19 2.93
CA ILE A 64 7.63 12.11 2.48
C ILE A 64 8.58 11.96 3.67
N ASN A 65 8.36 12.73 4.72
CA ASN A 65 9.18 12.65 5.93
C ASN A 65 8.99 11.31 6.65
N LEU A 66 7.75 10.83 6.73
CA LEU A 66 7.45 9.52 7.33
C LEU A 66 8.14 8.37 6.61
N LEU A 67 8.20 8.42 5.28
CA LEU A 67 8.81 7.38 4.46
C LEU A 67 10.30 7.60 4.21
N ASP A 68 10.89 8.68 4.76
CA ASP A 68 12.30 9.05 4.60
C ASP A 68 12.76 9.09 3.13
N ILE A 69 12.01 9.82 2.29
CA ILE A 69 12.26 9.95 0.85
C ILE A 69 12.44 11.39 0.38
N SER A 70 12.55 12.35 1.30
CA SER A 70 12.72 13.77 0.98
C SER A 70 13.97 14.04 0.13
N HIS A 71 15.06 13.34 0.42
CA HIS A 71 16.37 13.49 -0.23
C HIS A 71 16.42 12.96 -1.68
N ILE A 72 15.42 12.17 -2.11
CA ILE A 72 15.38 11.59 -3.45
C ILE A 72 14.31 12.20 -4.37
N LEU A 73 13.54 13.18 -3.93
CA LEU A 73 12.38 13.71 -4.67
C LEU A 73 12.70 14.17 -6.09
N ASN A 74 13.88 14.73 -6.30
CA ASN A 74 14.32 15.25 -7.60
C ASN A 74 15.07 14.21 -8.44
N LYS A 75 15.33 13.02 -7.90
CA LYS A 75 15.99 11.94 -8.62
C LYS A 75 15.01 11.16 -9.51
N PHE A 76 15.54 10.47 -10.51
CA PHE A 76 14.80 9.52 -11.33
C PHE A 76 14.88 8.10 -10.74
N PRO A 77 13.98 7.18 -11.11
CA PRO A 77 13.97 5.82 -10.58
C PRO A 77 15.28 5.03 -10.75
N HIS A 78 16.05 5.31 -11.78
CA HIS A 78 17.35 4.66 -12.02
C HIS A 78 18.49 5.20 -11.15
N GLU A 79 18.26 6.28 -10.39
CA GLU A 79 19.26 6.94 -9.52
C GLU A 79 19.05 6.59 -8.03
N ILE A 80 18.09 5.75 -7.72
CA ILE A 80 17.72 5.42 -6.34
C ILE A 80 17.79 3.90 -6.10
N SER A 81 17.95 3.53 -4.83
CA SER A 81 17.95 2.12 -4.41
C SER A 81 16.57 1.47 -4.55
N ALA A 82 16.52 0.14 -4.57
CA ALA A 82 15.27 -0.62 -4.62
C ALA A 82 14.34 -0.31 -3.44
N GLY A 83 14.90 -0.18 -2.22
CA GLY A 83 14.14 0.19 -1.03
C GLY A 83 13.58 1.61 -1.09
N GLU A 84 14.35 2.59 -1.60
CA GLU A 84 13.86 3.95 -1.83
C GLU A 84 12.74 3.98 -2.87
N ALA A 85 12.89 3.23 -3.96
CA ALA A 85 11.88 3.12 -5.00
C ALA A 85 10.58 2.46 -4.47
N GLN A 86 10.71 1.46 -3.60
CA GLN A 86 9.55 0.83 -2.94
C GLN A 86 8.82 1.83 -2.02
N ARG A 87 9.54 2.60 -1.20
CA ARG A 87 8.96 3.65 -0.36
C ARG A 87 8.29 4.76 -1.18
N ALA A 88 8.88 5.14 -2.32
CA ALA A 88 8.28 6.10 -3.23
C ALA A 88 7.00 5.56 -3.90
N SER A 89 6.97 4.28 -4.27
CA SER A 89 5.78 3.61 -4.80
C SER A 89 4.66 3.53 -3.74
N LEU A 90 5.03 3.24 -2.50
CA LEU A 90 4.10 3.27 -1.36
C LEU A 90 3.54 4.69 -1.14
N ALA A 91 4.39 5.73 -1.18
CA ALA A 91 3.94 7.12 -1.10
C ALA A 91 2.92 7.46 -2.19
N ARG A 92 3.18 7.04 -3.44
CA ARG A 92 2.27 7.26 -4.57
C ARG A 92 0.90 6.60 -4.36
N SER A 93 0.86 5.41 -3.77
CA SER A 93 -0.39 4.71 -3.50
C SER A 93 -1.18 5.32 -2.34
N LEU A 94 -0.51 5.90 -1.35
CA LEU A 94 -1.10 6.49 -0.16
C LEU A 94 -1.60 7.92 -0.37
N ILE A 95 -0.92 8.72 -1.20
CA ILE A 95 -1.20 10.16 -1.36
C ILE A 95 -2.64 10.44 -1.80
N THR A 96 -3.23 9.52 -2.54
CA THR A 96 -4.61 9.61 -3.03
C THR A 96 -5.66 9.36 -1.96
N LYS A 97 -5.26 8.85 -0.79
CA LYS A 97 -6.17 8.38 0.28
C LYS A 97 -7.31 7.52 -0.27
N PRO A 98 -6.99 6.35 -0.85
CA PRO A 98 -7.98 5.48 -1.47
C PRO A 98 -8.96 4.92 -0.42
N ASP A 99 -10.12 4.47 -0.88
CA ASP A 99 -11.06 3.73 -0.03
C ASP A 99 -10.56 2.33 0.31
N LEU A 100 -9.77 1.73 -0.59
CA LEU A 100 -9.09 0.45 -0.40
C LEU A 100 -7.66 0.55 -0.92
N LEU A 101 -6.70 0.21 -0.08
CA LEU A 101 -5.29 0.10 -0.41
C LEU A 101 -4.89 -1.37 -0.43
N LEU A 102 -4.30 -1.80 -1.54
CA LEU A 102 -3.74 -3.13 -1.71
C LEU A 102 -2.22 -3.03 -1.73
N LEU A 103 -1.55 -3.75 -0.84
CA LEU A 103 -0.10 -3.77 -0.71
C LEU A 103 0.40 -5.19 -0.93
N ASP A 104 1.25 -5.38 -1.92
CA ASP A 104 1.89 -6.66 -2.22
C ASP A 104 3.37 -6.57 -1.83
N GLU A 105 3.76 -7.29 -0.77
CA GLU A 105 5.11 -7.31 -0.21
C GLU A 105 5.70 -5.91 0.02
N PRO A 106 4.99 -4.99 0.72
CA PRO A 106 5.32 -3.56 0.73
C PRO A 106 6.68 -3.22 1.33
N LEU A 107 7.29 -4.10 2.10
CA LEU A 107 8.56 -3.87 2.79
C LEU A 107 9.63 -4.94 2.49
N SER A 108 9.45 -5.72 1.43
CA SER A 108 10.37 -6.81 1.06
C SER A 108 11.78 -6.33 0.70
N ASN A 109 11.93 -5.15 0.11
CA ASN A 109 13.21 -4.56 -0.29
C ASN A 109 13.73 -3.50 0.70
N VAL A 110 13.14 -3.40 1.89
CA VAL A 110 13.59 -2.49 2.93
C VAL A 110 14.63 -3.19 3.80
N ASP A 111 15.76 -2.52 4.04
CA ASP A 111 16.80 -3.04 4.92
C ASP A 111 16.25 -3.34 6.32
N GLN A 112 16.66 -4.48 6.89
CA GLN A 112 16.15 -4.95 8.18
C GLN A 112 16.30 -3.92 9.30
N SER A 113 17.37 -3.11 9.27
CA SER A 113 17.60 -2.05 10.27
C SER A 113 16.58 -0.92 10.23
N PHE A 114 15.93 -0.70 9.08
CA PHE A 114 14.90 0.33 8.88
C PHE A 114 13.48 -0.23 8.87
N LYS A 115 13.34 -1.54 8.75
CA LYS A 115 12.04 -2.19 8.55
C LYS A 115 11.07 -1.91 9.69
N GLU A 116 11.53 -2.05 10.93
CA GLU A 116 10.70 -1.81 12.13
C GLU A 116 10.21 -0.35 12.21
N GLU A 117 11.10 0.61 11.95
CA GLU A 117 10.76 2.03 11.94
C GLU A 117 9.70 2.36 10.88
N ILE A 118 9.86 1.81 9.67
CA ILE A 118 8.92 2.02 8.58
C ILE A 118 7.59 1.33 8.86
N GLN A 119 7.58 0.13 9.43
CA GLN A 119 6.37 -0.55 9.87
C GLN A 119 5.58 0.28 10.89
N GLU A 120 6.27 0.84 11.88
CA GLU A 120 5.64 1.72 12.89
C GLU A 120 5.01 2.95 12.23
N LYS A 121 5.75 3.60 11.35
CA LYS A 121 5.29 4.78 10.59
C LYS A 121 4.10 4.44 9.70
N LEU A 122 4.18 3.33 8.96
CA LEU A 122 3.09 2.85 8.10
C LEU A 122 1.84 2.56 8.91
N LYS A 123 1.96 1.86 10.04
CA LYS A 123 0.83 1.58 10.94
C LYS A 123 0.15 2.86 11.42
N LYS A 124 0.93 3.89 11.78
CA LYS A 124 0.40 5.21 12.17
C LYS A 124 -0.37 5.88 11.03
N ILE A 125 0.20 5.88 9.81
CA ILE A 125 -0.46 6.45 8.61
C ILE A 125 -1.80 5.75 8.37
N LEU A 126 -1.81 4.42 8.30
CA LEU A 126 -3.00 3.64 8.01
C LEU A 126 -4.10 3.85 9.05
N LYS A 127 -3.73 3.88 10.33
CA LYS A 127 -4.66 4.14 11.43
C LYS A 127 -5.26 5.55 11.38
N ASN A 128 -4.42 6.57 11.17
CA ASN A 128 -4.86 7.97 11.18
C ASN A 128 -5.71 8.31 9.95
N SER A 129 -5.35 7.77 8.79
CA SER A 129 -6.08 8.02 7.54
C SER A 129 -7.37 7.21 7.40
N LYS A 130 -7.59 6.20 8.26
CA LYS A 130 -8.74 5.29 8.20
C LYS A 130 -8.92 4.60 6.84
N ILE A 131 -7.80 4.32 6.15
CA ILE A 131 -7.81 3.60 4.88
C ILE A 131 -8.00 2.11 5.18
N THR A 132 -8.99 1.49 4.54
CA THR A 132 -9.08 0.02 4.54
C THR A 132 -7.91 -0.54 3.74
N THR A 133 -7.13 -1.44 4.34
CA THR A 133 -5.91 -1.94 3.71
C THR A 133 -5.89 -3.47 3.72
N ILE A 134 -5.49 -4.06 2.60
CA ILE A 134 -5.15 -5.48 2.49
C ILE A 134 -3.65 -5.54 2.19
N ILE A 135 -2.92 -6.28 3.01
CA ILE A 135 -1.49 -6.50 2.86
C ILE A 135 -1.27 -7.98 2.59
N VAL A 136 -0.54 -8.29 1.54
CA VAL A 136 -0.01 -9.63 1.25
C VAL A 136 1.46 -9.61 1.61
N THR A 137 1.89 -10.53 2.46
CA THR A 137 3.28 -10.67 2.86
C THR A 137 3.58 -12.11 3.26
N HIS A 138 4.83 -12.53 3.08
CA HIS A 138 5.35 -13.80 3.60
C HIS A 138 5.98 -13.64 5.00
N ASP A 139 6.09 -12.40 5.50
CA ASP A 139 6.63 -12.11 6.82
C ASP A 139 5.50 -12.11 7.86
N SER A 140 5.48 -13.15 8.70
CA SER A 140 4.46 -13.30 9.74
C SER A 140 4.50 -12.17 10.78
N TYR A 141 5.69 -11.63 11.09
CA TYR A 141 5.81 -10.50 12.01
C TYR A 141 5.16 -9.25 11.42
N GLU A 142 5.42 -8.96 10.14
CA GLU A 142 4.79 -7.85 9.43
C GLU A 142 3.25 -7.99 9.42
N ALA A 143 2.76 -9.19 9.08
CA ALA A 143 1.32 -9.46 9.06
C ALA A 143 0.67 -9.22 10.42
N PHE A 144 1.28 -9.72 11.50
CA PHE A 144 0.74 -9.57 12.86
C PHE A 144 0.89 -8.16 13.41
N TYR A 145 1.96 -7.47 13.04
CA TYR A 145 2.18 -6.11 13.50
C TYR A 145 1.23 -5.10 12.86
N LEU A 146 1.01 -5.21 11.54
CA LEU A 146 0.21 -4.26 10.77
C LEU A 146 -1.28 -4.63 10.74
N GLY A 147 -1.60 -5.93 10.72
CA GLY A 147 -2.96 -6.42 10.56
C GLY A 147 -3.81 -6.35 11.81
N SER A 148 -5.07 -5.95 11.68
CA SER A 148 -6.11 -6.15 12.69
C SER A 148 -6.80 -7.50 12.55
N LYS A 149 -6.77 -8.06 11.34
CA LYS A 149 -7.17 -9.42 11.00
C LYS A 149 -6.10 -10.00 10.08
N CYS A 150 -5.80 -11.28 10.25
CA CYS A 150 -4.85 -11.99 9.39
C CYS A 150 -5.47 -13.24 8.79
N GLY A 151 -5.12 -13.52 7.55
CA GLY A 151 -5.51 -14.73 6.84
C GLY A 151 -4.31 -15.59 6.50
N ILE A 152 -4.39 -16.89 6.71
CA ILE A 152 -3.37 -17.85 6.32
C ILE A 152 -3.86 -18.60 5.09
N ILE A 153 -3.12 -18.47 3.99
CA ILE A 153 -3.40 -19.15 2.72
C ILE A 153 -2.37 -20.26 2.53
N LEU A 154 -2.85 -21.50 2.43
CA LEU A 154 -2.04 -22.68 2.13
C LEU A 154 -2.71 -23.47 1.01
N ASN A 155 -1.93 -23.93 0.04
CA ASN A 155 -2.41 -24.69 -1.10
C ASN A 155 -3.60 -24.02 -1.82
N GLN A 156 -3.51 -22.70 -2.00
CA GLN A 156 -4.53 -21.87 -2.67
C GLN A 156 -5.86 -21.76 -1.92
N GLU A 157 -5.92 -22.17 -0.66
CA GLU A 157 -7.09 -22.07 0.18
C GLU A 157 -6.85 -21.22 1.42
N LEU A 158 -7.83 -20.41 1.81
CA LEU A 158 -7.82 -19.70 3.07
C LEU A 158 -8.10 -20.68 4.21
N LYS A 159 -7.07 -21.02 4.98
CA LYS A 159 -7.15 -22.01 6.07
C LYS A 159 -7.61 -21.39 7.38
N GLN A 160 -7.17 -20.19 7.68
CA GLN A 160 -7.54 -19.47 8.91
C GLN A 160 -7.75 -17.99 8.59
N PHE A 161 -8.66 -17.35 9.30
CA PHE A 161 -8.88 -15.91 9.24
C PHE A 161 -9.40 -15.43 10.59
N ASP A 162 -8.56 -14.73 11.35
CA ASP A 162 -8.92 -14.23 12.67
C ASP A 162 -8.01 -13.05 13.10
N ASP A 163 -8.19 -12.59 14.33
CA ASP A 163 -7.24 -11.69 14.98
C ASP A 163 -5.85 -12.35 15.07
N PRO A 164 -4.74 -11.59 14.94
CA PRO A 164 -3.39 -12.14 14.97
C PRO A 164 -3.11 -13.07 16.16
N TYR A 165 -3.65 -12.72 17.34
CA TYR A 165 -3.45 -13.50 18.58
C TYR A 165 -4.20 -14.83 18.62
N ASN A 166 -5.22 -15.01 17.79
CA ASN A 166 -6.01 -16.23 17.71
C ASN A 166 -5.51 -17.21 16.65
N LEU A 167 -4.58 -16.77 15.80
CA LEU A 167 -4.04 -17.63 14.77
C LEU A 167 -3.06 -18.64 15.36
N SER A 168 -3.33 -19.90 15.11
CA SER A 168 -2.43 -20.99 15.51
C SER A 168 -1.30 -21.11 14.50
N LEU A 169 -0.11 -20.64 14.86
CA LEU A 169 1.12 -20.84 14.08
C LEU A 169 1.72 -22.24 14.25
N ILE A 170 1.03 -23.15 14.95
CA ILE A 170 1.62 -24.35 15.50
C ILE A 170 1.93 -25.42 14.43
N HIS A 171 1.63 -25.23 13.17
CA HIS A 171 1.94 -26.25 12.15
C HIS A 171 2.09 -25.66 10.73
N ILE A 172 2.98 -24.68 10.57
CA ILE A 172 3.47 -24.31 9.24
C ILE A 172 4.93 -24.73 9.10
#